data_b4ec15a99cd68657784537c4ee873b73
#
_entry.id   b4ec15a99cd68657784537c4ee873b73
#
_cell.length_a   1.000
_cell.length_b   1.000
_cell.length_c   1.000
_cell.angle_alpha   90.00
_cell.angle_beta   90.00
_cell.angle_gamma   90.00
#
_symmetry.space_group_name_H-M   'P 1'
#
loop_
_entity.id
_entity.type
_entity.pdbx_description
1 polymer ?
#
loop_
_entity_poly.entity_id
_entity_poly.type
_entity_poly.pdbx_seq_one_letter_code
_entity_poly.pdbx_strand_id
1 'polypeptide(L)'
;EEKELDKIEVREDFYKAIVQGYYNEMKGELTDTEKKYFFYAGCFMIYMQALRFLTDYLNDDVYYGAKYPTHNFVRAKNQAELLKRLLEKRENLEGWKPGEERETETERERERE
;
A
#
# COMPACT_ATOMS: atom_id res chain seq x y z
N GLU A 1 -7.58 -12.74 -12.64
CA GLU A 1 -6.66 -12.24 -11.61
C GLU A 1 -7.34 -12.00 -10.26
N GLU A 2 -8.51 -11.37 -10.25
CA GLU A 2 -9.22 -11.07 -8.99
C GLU A 2 -9.59 -12.33 -8.20
N LYS A 3 -9.73 -13.47 -8.86
CA LYS A 3 -10.09 -14.73 -8.23
C LYS A 3 -8.88 -15.55 -7.77
N GLU A 4 -7.67 -15.13 -8.11
CA GLU A 4 -6.43 -15.85 -7.81
C GLU A 4 -5.69 -15.18 -6.65
N LEU A 5 -6.16 -15.44 -5.42
CA LEU A 5 -5.62 -14.80 -4.22
C LEU A 5 -4.15 -15.11 -3.98
N ASP A 6 -3.68 -16.28 -4.43
CA ASP A 6 -2.28 -16.68 -4.27
C ASP A 6 -1.30 -15.84 -5.09
N LYS A 7 -1.79 -15.14 -6.11
CA LYS A 7 -0.97 -14.27 -6.93
C LYS A 7 -0.88 -12.83 -6.42
N ILE A 8 -1.65 -12.50 -5.39
CA ILE A 8 -1.61 -11.18 -4.79
C ILE A 8 -0.34 -11.04 -3.97
N GLU A 9 0.46 -10.02 -4.26
CA GLU A 9 1.67 -9.72 -3.51
C GLU A 9 1.88 -8.23 -3.36
N VAL A 10 2.62 -7.86 -2.32
CA VAL A 10 3.10 -6.50 -2.14
C VAL A 10 4.55 -6.47 -2.58
N ARG A 11 4.84 -5.70 -3.62
CA ARG A 11 6.20 -5.51 -4.10
C ARG A 11 6.82 -4.33 -3.35
N GLU A 12 7.84 -4.63 -2.58
CA GLU A 12 8.52 -3.60 -1.76
C GLU A 12 9.09 -2.48 -2.62
N ASP A 13 9.63 -2.81 -3.79
CA ASP A 13 10.18 -1.84 -4.72
C ASP A 13 9.12 -0.86 -5.22
N PHE A 14 7.92 -1.35 -5.55
CA PHE A 14 6.81 -0.49 -5.97
C PHE A 14 6.30 0.37 -4.82
N TYR A 15 6.14 -0.21 -3.63
CA TYR A 15 5.75 0.55 -2.45
C TYR A 15 6.70 1.71 -2.21
N LYS A 16 7.98 1.43 -2.18
CA LYS A 16 9.02 2.44 -1.94
C LYS A 16 9.05 3.49 -3.03
N ALA A 17 8.87 3.09 -4.29
CA ALA A 17 8.83 4.02 -5.42
C ALA A 17 7.65 4.98 -5.32
N ILE A 18 6.45 4.47 -4.98
CA ILE A 18 5.25 5.28 -4.83
C ILE A 18 5.41 6.28 -3.68
N VAL A 19 5.86 5.80 -2.52
CA VAL A 19 6.05 6.66 -1.34
C VAL A 19 7.15 7.69 -1.59
N GLN A 20 8.25 7.30 -2.25
CA GLN A 20 9.32 8.22 -2.59
C GLN A 20 8.85 9.30 -3.57
N GLY A 21 8.04 8.92 -4.57
CA GLY A 21 7.45 9.89 -5.51
C GLY A 21 6.57 10.90 -4.80
N TYR A 22 5.70 10.45 -3.92
CA TYR A 22 4.86 11.32 -3.10
C TYR A 22 5.71 12.24 -2.22
N TYR A 23 6.73 11.69 -1.57
CA TYR A 23 7.65 12.47 -0.73
C TYR A 23 8.37 13.56 -1.54
N ASN A 24 8.82 13.25 -2.75
CA ASN A 24 9.53 14.22 -3.59
C ASN A 24 8.65 15.43 -3.92
N GLU A 25 7.35 15.23 -4.10
CA GLU A 25 6.41 16.31 -4.37
C GLU A 25 6.02 17.09 -3.10
N MET A 26 5.93 16.44 -1.95
CA MET A 26 5.34 16.98 -0.74
C MET A 26 6.34 17.22 0.40
N LYS A 27 7.63 16.99 0.17
CA LYS A 27 8.64 17.00 1.24
C LYS A 27 8.72 18.30 2.03
N GLY A 28 8.36 19.44 1.43
CA GLY A 28 8.34 20.72 2.11
C GLY A 28 7.13 20.93 2.99
N GLU A 29 6.09 20.10 2.86
CA GLU A 29 4.83 20.22 3.58
C GLU A 29 4.61 19.11 4.60
N LEU A 30 5.36 18.00 4.50
CA LEU A 30 5.20 16.85 5.38
C LEU A 30 5.94 17.05 6.71
N THR A 31 5.25 16.79 7.81
CA THR A 31 5.87 16.73 9.13
C THR A 31 6.58 15.39 9.33
N ASP A 32 7.49 15.31 10.29
CA ASP A 32 8.16 14.06 10.66
C ASP A 32 7.16 13.00 11.12
N THR A 33 6.11 13.42 11.81
CA THR A 33 5.03 12.53 12.25
C THR A 33 4.31 11.93 11.06
N GLU A 34 3.99 12.72 10.03
CA GLU A 34 3.34 12.22 8.82
C GLU A 34 4.21 11.21 8.08
N LYS A 35 5.51 11.47 7.96
CA LYS A 35 6.44 10.53 7.34
C LYS A 35 6.50 9.20 8.07
N LYS A 36 6.45 9.24 9.39
CA LYS A 36 6.49 8.06 10.26
C LYS A 36 5.30 7.13 10.04
N TYR A 37 4.15 7.68 9.67
CA TYR A 37 2.91 6.91 9.53
C TYR A 37 2.53 6.55 8.10
N PHE A 38 3.44 6.66 7.12
CA PHE A 38 3.14 6.28 5.74
C PHE A 38 2.69 4.82 5.61
N PHE A 39 3.36 3.90 6.29
CA PHE A 39 2.98 2.48 6.25
C PHE A 39 1.58 2.28 6.82
N TYR A 40 1.30 2.89 7.96
CA TYR A 40 -0.02 2.81 8.58
C TYR A 40 -1.10 3.37 7.67
N ALA A 41 -0.84 4.52 7.04
CA ALA A 41 -1.79 5.13 6.12
C ALA A 41 -2.11 4.22 4.94
N GLY A 42 -1.11 3.55 4.39
CA GLY A 42 -1.30 2.57 3.31
C GLY A 42 -2.19 1.42 3.74
N CYS A 43 -1.92 0.84 4.91
CA CYS A 43 -2.76 -0.23 5.47
C CYS A 43 -4.20 0.23 5.69
N PHE A 44 -4.38 1.43 6.24
CA PHE A 44 -5.70 1.99 6.51
C PHE A 44 -6.50 2.17 5.21
N MET A 45 -5.86 2.68 4.15
CA MET A 45 -6.53 2.86 2.86
C MET A 45 -6.99 1.55 2.25
N ILE A 46 -6.15 0.51 2.32
CA ILE A 46 -6.51 -0.83 1.83
C ILE A 46 -7.69 -1.39 2.63
N TYR A 47 -7.65 -1.24 3.95
CA TYR A 47 -8.74 -1.67 4.83
C TYR A 47 -10.04 -0.97 4.47
N MET A 48 -10.02 0.35 4.30
CA MET A 48 -11.21 1.11 3.93
C MET A 48 -11.74 0.69 2.56
N GLN A 49 -10.88 0.40 1.61
CA GLN A 49 -11.31 -0.04 0.29
C GLN A 49 -11.98 -1.42 0.36
N ALA A 50 -11.43 -2.33 1.18
CA ALA A 50 -12.07 -3.63 1.40
C ALA A 50 -13.47 -3.47 1.98
N LEU A 51 -13.64 -2.60 2.97
CA LEU A 51 -14.94 -2.32 3.58
C LEU A 51 -15.92 -1.73 2.57
N ARG A 52 -15.45 -0.82 1.69
CA ARG A 52 -16.31 -0.22 0.67
C ARG A 52 -16.85 -1.25 -0.31
N PHE A 53 -15.98 -2.16 -0.79
CA PHE A 53 -16.42 -3.23 -1.69
C PHE A 53 -17.38 -4.19 -1.01
N LEU A 54 -17.11 -4.57 0.24
CA LEU A 54 -17.99 -5.45 0.99
C LEU A 54 -19.37 -4.79 1.24
N THR A 55 -19.35 -3.51 1.61
CA THR A 55 -20.58 -2.74 1.82
C THR A 55 -21.41 -2.68 0.55
N ASP A 56 -20.74 -2.41 -0.60
CA ASP A 56 -21.45 -2.37 -1.88
C ASP A 56 -22.04 -3.73 -2.25
N TYR A 57 -21.30 -4.80 -2.01
CA TYR A 57 -21.83 -6.17 -2.22
C TYR A 57 -23.10 -6.40 -1.40
N LEU A 58 -23.11 -5.99 -0.13
CA LEU A 58 -24.27 -6.15 0.75
C LEU A 58 -25.44 -5.24 0.35
N ASN A 59 -25.18 -4.16 -0.39
CA ASN A 59 -26.17 -3.21 -0.89
C ASN A 59 -26.44 -3.39 -2.38
N ASP A 60 -26.39 -4.62 -2.87
CA ASP A 60 -26.76 -4.99 -4.25
C ASP A 60 -25.89 -4.35 -5.35
N ASP A 61 -24.64 -4.06 -5.04
CA ASP A 61 -23.63 -3.57 -6.02
C ASP A 61 -24.01 -2.25 -6.71
N VAL A 62 -24.73 -1.38 -6.00
CA VAL A 62 -25.26 -0.14 -6.58
C VAL A 62 -24.18 0.88 -6.88
N TYR A 63 -23.16 1.01 -6.01
CA TYR A 63 -22.17 2.08 -6.11
C TYR A 63 -21.06 1.78 -7.14
N TYR A 64 -20.40 0.63 -7.01
CA TYR A 64 -19.30 0.26 -7.90
C TYR A 64 -19.75 -0.54 -9.12
N GLY A 65 -20.96 -1.12 -9.05
CA GLY A 65 -21.39 -2.04 -10.07
C GLY A 65 -20.64 -3.36 -9.99
N ALA A 66 -21.12 -4.36 -10.74
CA ALA A 66 -20.52 -5.69 -10.75
C ALA A 66 -20.71 -6.34 -12.10
N LYS A 67 -19.68 -7.07 -12.57
CA LYS A 67 -19.75 -7.84 -13.81
C LYS A 67 -20.34 -9.22 -13.62
N TYR A 68 -20.39 -9.70 -12.37
CA TYR A 68 -20.95 -10.98 -11.98
C TYR A 68 -21.41 -10.88 -10.51
N PRO A 69 -22.28 -11.80 -10.04
CA PRO A 69 -22.97 -11.62 -8.74
C PRO A 69 -22.08 -11.47 -7.52
N THR A 70 -20.87 -12.02 -7.53
CA THR A 70 -19.95 -11.94 -6.37
C THR A 70 -18.75 -11.02 -6.63
N HIS A 71 -18.81 -10.18 -7.67
CA HIS A 71 -17.66 -9.38 -8.08
C HIS A 71 -17.12 -8.49 -6.96
N ASN A 72 -17.98 -7.73 -6.28
CA ASN A 72 -17.55 -6.86 -5.20
C ASN A 72 -17.10 -7.64 -3.95
N PHE A 73 -17.65 -8.82 -3.72
CA PHE A 73 -17.15 -9.71 -2.67
C PHE A 73 -15.73 -10.19 -2.99
N VAL A 74 -15.46 -10.55 -4.25
CA VAL A 74 -14.11 -10.94 -4.70
C VAL A 74 -13.14 -9.76 -4.58
N ARG A 75 -13.57 -8.56 -4.95
CA ARG A 75 -12.75 -7.35 -4.77
C ARG A 75 -12.41 -7.10 -3.31
N ALA A 76 -13.38 -7.27 -2.40
CA ALA A 76 -13.16 -7.13 -0.96
C ALA A 76 -12.14 -8.15 -0.46
N LYS A 77 -12.25 -9.40 -0.91
CA LYS A 77 -11.29 -10.47 -0.56
C LYS A 77 -9.89 -10.16 -1.07
N ASN A 78 -9.77 -9.62 -2.28
CA ASN A 78 -8.48 -9.22 -2.85
C ASN A 78 -7.84 -8.13 -2.01
N GLN A 79 -8.60 -7.13 -1.57
CA GLN A 79 -8.06 -6.06 -0.72
C GLN A 79 -7.66 -6.60 0.66
N ALA A 80 -8.45 -7.50 1.24
CA ALA A 80 -8.12 -8.11 2.51
C ALA A 80 -6.82 -8.95 2.41
N GLU A 81 -6.65 -9.69 1.32
CA GLU A 81 -5.42 -10.46 1.08
C GLU A 81 -4.23 -9.53 0.88
N LEU A 82 -4.40 -8.43 0.13
CA LEU A 82 -3.36 -7.43 -0.05
C LEU A 82 -2.93 -6.84 1.30
N LEU A 83 -3.88 -6.52 2.17
CA LEU A 83 -3.59 -6.01 3.50
C LEU A 83 -2.78 -7.03 4.32
N LYS A 84 -3.19 -8.30 4.26
CA LYS A 84 -2.48 -9.38 4.94
C LYS A 84 -1.02 -9.47 4.45
N ARG A 85 -0.81 -9.42 3.13
CA ARG A 85 0.53 -9.48 2.54
C ARG A 85 1.37 -8.27 2.92
N LEU A 86 0.74 -7.09 2.98
CA LEU A 86 1.43 -5.87 3.41
C LEU A 86 1.87 -5.96 4.87
N LEU A 87 1.00 -6.48 5.74
CA LEU A 87 1.33 -6.67 7.16
C LEU A 87 2.44 -7.71 7.36
N GLU A 88 2.53 -8.73 6.52
CA GLU A 88 3.63 -9.71 6.54
C GLU A 88 4.98 -9.04 6.23
N LYS A 89 5.00 -7.95 5.48
CA LYS A 89 6.21 -7.18 5.15
C LYS A 89 6.44 -5.99 6.07
N ARG A 90 5.70 -5.91 7.15
CA ARG A 90 5.72 -4.77 8.07
C ARG A 90 7.13 -4.43 8.57
N GLU A 91 7.91 -5.43 8.96
CA GLU A 91 9.26 -5.20 9.50
C GLU A 91 10.17 -4.50 8.48
N ASN A 92 10.02 -4.83 7.20
CA ASN A 92 10.84 -4.25 6.14
C ASN A 92 10.37 -2.87 5.70
N LEU A 93 9.07 -2.59 5.79
CA LEU A 93 8.46 -1.38 5.23
C LEU A 93 8.13 -0.31 6.25
N GLU A 94 7.69 -0.69 7.45
CA GLU A 94 7.30 0.28 8.49
C GLU A 94 8.47 1.13 8.96
N GLY A 95 9.65 0.53 9.08
CA GLY A 95 10.86 1.24 9.48
C GLY A 95 11.52 2.02 8.35
N TRP A 96 11.12 1.80 7.11
CA TRP A 96 11.67 2.51 5.97
C TRP A 96 11.01 3.89 5.83
N LYS A 97 11.85 4.92 5.63
CA LYS A 97 11.38 6.29 5.40
C LYS A 97 11.84 6.77 4.02
N PRO A 98 11.00 7.58 3.33
CA PRO A 98 11.43 8.15 2.04
C PRO A 98 12.72 8.95 2.19
N GLY A 99 13.65 8.76 1.26
CA GLY A 99 14.94 9.45 1.24
C GLY A 99 16.07 8.71 1.92
N GLU A 100 15.81 7.74 2.82
CA GLU A 100 16.86 7.02 3.55
C GLU A 100 17.78 6.19 2.65
N GLU A 101 17.23 5.48 1.68
CA GLU A 101 18.03 4.67 0.75
C GLU A 101 18.97 5.53 -0.08
N ARG A 102 18.51 6.73 -0.45
CA ARG A 102 19.34 7.66 -1.22
C ARG A 102 20.51 8.17 -0.41
N GLU A 103 20.29 8.46 0.88
CA GLU A 103 21.34 8.85 1.80
C GLU A 103 22.32 7.70 2.01
N THR A 104 21.82 6.49 2.19
CA THR A 104 22.65 5.29 2.37
C THR A 104 23.53 5.03 1.15
N GLU A 105 22.98 5.16 -0.05
CA GLU A 105 23.75 5.01 -1.28
C GLU A 105 24.84 6.08 -1.40
N THR A 106 24.52 7.31 -1.07
CA THR A 106 25.47 8.42 -1.08
C THR A 106 26.60 8.17 -0.07
N GLU A 107 26.28 7.68 1.11
CA GLU A 107 27.29 7.32 2.11
C GLU A 107 28.17 6.18 1.63
N ARG A 108 27.61 5.16 1.00
CA ARG A 108 28.38 4.05 0.43
C ARG A 108 29.31 4.51 -0.68
N GLU A 109 28.87 5.43 -1.52
CA GLU A 109 29.70 6.03 -2.56
C GLU A 109 30.86 6.81 -1.97
N ARG A 110 30.62 7.57 -0.91
CA ARG A 110 31.69 8.30 -0.18
C ARG A 110 32.72 7.36 0.42
N GLU A 111 32.29 6.24 0.98
CA GLU A 111 33.19 5.24 1.55
C GLU A 111 34.07 4.56 0.50
N ARG A 112 33.61 4.49 -0.76
CA ARG A 112 34.36 3.90 -1.86
C ARG A 112 35.42 4.84 -2.41
N GLU A 113 35.30 6.13 -2.17
CA GLU A 113 36.27 7.15 -2.56
C GLU A 113 37.43 7.22 -1.54
#